data_024c33e67d0cfab1fc867a2d76ecd33c
#
_entry.id   024c33e67d0cfab1fc867a2d76ecd33c
#
_cell.length_a   1.000
_cell.length_b   1.000
_cell.length_c   1.000
_cell.angle_alpha   90.00
_cell.angle_beta   90.00
_cell.angle_gamma   90.00
#
_symmetry.space_group_name_H-M   'P 1'
#
loop_
_entity.id
_entity.type
_entity.pdbx_description
1 polymer ?
#
loop_
_entity_poly.entity_id
_entity_poly.type
_entity_poly.pdbx_seq_one_letter_code
_entity_poly.pdbx_strand_id
1 'polypeptide(L)'
;MGFIFASKTVATKMASLNLFSGHKIIAVPDGPLLDERFADHVDLKVFCDDKIILSPDVAEEVIHQIRGAISESWIQSRVVIGDKTPRMPYPNDVPYNVLALKQHLIHKLEITEPQILKHCHKPVINVRQGYTRCSVLPVGEQAVITDDASLGDTLRTLGYDVLIICKGHVQLAGFPYGLFGGSGGSIGNKVVMNGCLKFHPDAERIKQFILKHHKVLIELDDQQPLIDCGSILFYDEGVS
;
A
#
# COMPACT_ATOMS: atom_id res chain seq x y z
N MET A 1 -9.45 5.42 16.23
CA MET A 1 -8.13 6.02 15.92
C MET A 1 -7.50 5.20 14.79
N GLY A 2 -7.05 5.85 13.72
CA GLY A 2 -6.44 5.14 12.60
C GLY A 2 -4.91 5.16 12.64
N PHE A 3 -4.31 4.30 11.81
CA PHE A 3 -2.86 4.21 11.61
C PHE A 3 -2.50 4.39 10.14
N ILE A 4 -1.39 5.07 9.90
CA ILE A 4 -0.77 5.23 8.58
C ILE A 4 0.60 4.59 8.65
N PHE A 5 0.86 3.59 7.81
CA PHE A 5 2.16 2.94 7.70
C PHE A 5 2.85 3.44 6.43
N ALA A 6 4.04 3.98 6.60
CA ALA A 6 4.83 4.54 5.51
C ALA A 6 6.33 4.30 5.74
N SER A 7 7.13 4.38 4.68
CA SER A 7 8.58 4.42 4.82
C SER A 7 9.01 5.63 5.67
N LYS A 8 10.15 5.59 6.30
CA LYS A 8 10.64 6.64 7.19
C LYS A 8 10.63 8.02 6.52
N THR A 9 11.05 8.08 5.25
CA THR A 9 11.07 9.31 4.47
C THR A 9 9.66 9.86 4.24
N VAL A 10 8.73 9.01 3.83
CA VAL A 10 7.33 9.40 3.58
C VAL A 10 6.62 9.76 4.87
N ALA A 11 6.85 9.02 5.96
CA ALA A 11 6.29 9.32 7.28
C ALA A 11 6.69 10.72 7.76
N THR A 12 7.97 11.11 7.55
CA THR A 12 8.47 12.44 7.88
C THR A 12 7.77 13.53 7.05
N LYS A 13 7.63 13.34 5.73
CA LYS A 13 6.90 14.28 4.86
C LYS A 13 5.44 14.44 5.30
N MET A 14 4.75 13.33 5.58
CA MET A 14 3.35 13.35 6.00
C MET A 14 3.15 14.04 7.34
N ALA A 15 4.05 13.81 8.30
CA ALA A 15 3.98 14.45 9.62
C ALA A 15 4.09 15.98 9.53
N SER A 16 4.88 16.51 8.59
CA SER A 16 5.05 17.95 8.41
C SER A 16 3.80 18.67 7.87
N LEU A 17 2.89 17.95 7.20
CA LEU A 17 1.75 18.55 6.51
C LEU A 17 0.50 18.78 7.40
N ASN A 18 0.45 18.21 8.59
CA ASN A 18 -0.69 18.32 9.53
C ASN A 18 -2.07 17.93 8.95
N LEU A 19 -2.09 17.13 7.86
CA LEU A 19 -3.30 16.80 7.10
C LEU A 19 -4.01 15.53 7.57
N PHE A 20 -3.39 14.80 8.51
CA PHE A 20 -3.83 13.46 8.92
C PHE A 20 -4.19 13.42 10.41
N SER A 21 -4.81 14.50 10.91
CA SER A 21 -5.31 14.57 12.29
C SER A 21 -6.29 13.41 12.56
N GLY A 22 -6.10 12.71 13.69
CA GLY A 22 -6.86 11.51 14.03
C GLY A 22 -6.18 10.18 13.62
N HIS A 23 -5.07 10.24 12.88
CA HIS A 23 -4.25 9.08 12.53
C HIS A 23 -2.84 9.19 13.12
N LYS A 24 -2.33 8.09 13.63
CA LYS A 24 -0.93 7.99 14.01
C LYS A 24 -0.11 7.51 12.82
N ILE A 25 0.91 8.26 12.44
CA ILE A 25 1.86 7.87 11.40
C ILE A 25 2.90 6.97 12.02
N ILE A 26 3.09 5.78 11.44
CA ILE A 26 4.03 4.74 11.84
C ILE A 26 5.12 4.65 10.76
N ALA A 27 6.35 4.95 11.14
CA ALA A 27 7.50 4.76 10.27
C ALA A 27 7.93 3.28 10.32
N VAL A 28 7.73 2.56 9.22
CA VAL A 28 8.12 1.14 9.13
C VAL A 28 9.61 1.04 8.86
N PRO A 29 10.36 0.27 9.65
CA PRO A 29 11.80 0.10 9.44
C PRO A 29 12.11 -0.68 8.16
N ASP A 30 13.36 -0.57 7.69
CA ASP A 30 13.84 -1.29 6.52
C ASP A 30 13.86 -2.80 6.79
N GLY A 31 13.56 -3.59 5.76
CA GLY A 31 13.65 -5.06 5.82
C GLY A 31 15.11 -5.52 5.61
N PRO A 32 15.75 -6.11 6.61
CA PRO A 32 17.19 -6.40 6.56
C PRO A 32 17.60 -7.48 5.55
N LEU A 33 16.63 -8.25 5.04
CA LEU A 33 16.86 -9.32 4.05
C LEU A 33 16.36 -8.95 2.65
N LEU A 34 15.87 -7.74 2.47
CA LEU A 34 15.45 -7.18 1.19
C LEU A 34 16.64 -6.48 0.48
N ASP A 35 16.47 -6.22 -0.80
CA ASP A 35 17.42 -5.40 -1.56
C ASP A 35 17.37 -3.95 -1.06
N GLU A 36 18.54 -3.33 -0.82
CA GLU A 36 18.67 -1.98 -0.26
C GLU A 36 17.88 -0.90 -1.02
N ARG A 37 17.63 -1.11 -2.32
CA ARG A 37 16.92 -0.18 -3.19
C ARG A 37 15.41 -0.09 -2.91
N PHE A 38 14.85 -1.09 -2.22
CA PHE A 38 13.43 -1.12 -1.81
C PHE A 38 13.22 -1.78 -0.43
N ALA A 39 14.28 -1.84 0.38
CA ALA A 39 14.18 -2.36 1.75
C ALA A 39 13.22 -1.54 2.62
N ASP A 40 13.01 -0.27 2.31
CA ASP A 40 12.06 0.63 2.96
C ASP A 40 10.60 0.43 2.51
N HIS A 41 10.32 -0.40 1.47
CA HIS A 41 8.98 -0.63 0.97
C HIS A 41 8.07 -1.27 2.03
N VAL A 42 7.00 -0.58 2.36
CA VAL A 42 6.11 -0.93 3.47
C VAL A 42 5.25 -2.14 3.15
N ASP A 43 4.71 -2.20 1.95
CA ASP A 43 3.81 -3.26 1.48
C ASP A 43 4.48 -4.62 1.25
N LEU A 44 5.81 -4.69 1.41
CA LEU A 44 6.54 -5.95 1.48
C LEU A 44 6.57 -6.55 2.90
N LYS A 45 6.24 -5.74 3.94
CA LYS A 45 6.41 -6.08 5.36
C LYS A 45 5.13 -5.92 6.18
N VAL A 46 4.18 -5.15 5.68
CA VAL A 46 2.92 -4.81 6.36
C VAL A 46 1.75 -5.05 5.42
N PHE A 47 0.73 -5.70 5.95
CA PHE A 47 -0.58 -5.81 5.32
C PHE A 47 -1.64 -5.21 6.24
N CYS A 48 -2.57 -4.43 5.68
CA CYS A 48 -3.67 -3.80 6.40
C CYS A 48 -5.01 -4.13 5.72
N ASP A 49 -5.94 -4.70 6.50
CA ASP A 49 -7.34 -4.92 6.18
C ASP A 49 -8.13 -5.04 7.50
N ASP A 50 -8.87 -6.12 7.76
CA ASP A 50 -9.51 -6.38 9.07
C ASP A 50 -8.50 -6.49 10.22
N LYS A 51 -7.27 -6.88 9.90
CA LYS A 51 -6.13 -6.95 10.81
C LYS A 51 -4.93 -6.19 10.21
N ILE A 52 -4.04 -5.79 11.10
CA ILE A 52 -2.68 -5.39 10.74
C ILE A 52 -1.81 -6.62 10.85
N ILE A 53 -1.23 -7.07 9.75
CA ILE A 53 -0.33 -8.24 9.74
C ILE A 53 1.08 -7.75 9.42
N LEU A 54 1.99 -8.00 10.35
CA LEU A 54 3.37 -7.52 10.32
C LEU A 54 4.33 -8.66 10.05
N SER A 55 5.32 -8.43 9.20
CA SER A 55 6.42 -9.38 9.07
C SER A 55 7.24 -9.46 10.37
N PRO A 56 7.80 -10.62 10.72
CA PRO A 56 8.51 -10.82 12.00
C PRO A 56 9.67 -9.85 12.23
N ASP A 57 10.37 -9.47 11.17
CA ASP A 57 11.57 -8.63 11.22
C ASP A 57 11.31 -7.15 11.56
N VAL A 58 10.08 -6.67 11.38
CA VAL A 58 9.69 -5.29 11.71
C VAL A 58 8.66 -5.19 12.84
N ALA A 59 8.12 -6.33 13.29
CA ALA A 59 6.96 -6.38 14.18
C ALA A 59 7.23 -5.68 15.52
N GLU A 60 8.38 -5.91 16.14
CA GLU A 60 8.70 -5.34 17.47
C GLU A 60 8.71 -3.80 17.44
N GLU A 61 9.40 -3.22 16.47
CA GLU A 61 9.51 -1.76 16.35
C GLU A 61 8.18 -1.10 15.99
N VAL A 62 7.42 -1.71 15.06
CA VAL A 62 6.09 -1.21 14.68
C VAL A 62 5.12 -1.30 15.86
N ILE A 63 5.08 -2.42 16.58
CA ILE A 63 4.23 -2.59 17.76
C ILE A 63 4.62 -1.59 18.87
N HIS A 64 5.91 -1.34 19.09
CA HIS A 64 6.37 -0.34 20.03
C HIS A 64 5.82 1.06 19.70
N GLN A 65 5.86 1.45 18.43
CA GLN A 65 5.27 2.72 17.99
C GLN A 65 3.74 2.75 18.21
N ILE A 66 3.02 1.65 17.93
CA ILE A 66 1.58 1.54 18.13
C ILE A 66 1.20 1.65 19.62
N ARG A 67 1.93 0.99 20.53
CA ARG A 67 1.69 1.01 21.99
C ARG A 67 1.62 2.40 22.59
N GLY A 68 2.35 3.35 22.05
CA GLY A 68 2.31 4.74 22.50
C GLY A 68 0.95 5.45 22.29
N ALA A 69 -0.01 4.82 21.58
CA ALA A 69 -1.28 5.44 21.21
C ALA A 69 -2.53 4.63 21.61
N ILE A 70 -2.38 3.35 21.92
CA ILE A 70 -3.49 2.38 22.04
C ILE A 70 -3.24 1.38 23.17
N SER A 71 -4.33 0.76 23.70
CA SER A 71 -4.26 -0.26 24.74
C SER A 71 -3.66 -1.57 24.23
N GLU A 72 -3.03 -2.33 25.14
CA GLU A 72 -2.46 -3.65 24.83
C GLU A 72 -3.56 -4.65 24.35
N SER A 73 -4.75 -4.59 24.92
CA SER A 73 -5.88 -5.44 24.50
C SER A 73 -6.29 -5.18 23.05
N TRP A 74 -6.21 -3.93 22.61
CA TRP A 74 -6.45 -3.59 21.22
C TRP A 74 -5.37 -4.20 20.31
N ILE A 75 -4.10 -4.07 20.67
CA ILE A 75 -2.98 -4.65 19.91
C ILE A 75 -3.17 -6.15 19.75
N GLN A 76 -3.44 -6.87 20.84
CA GLN A 76 -3.67 -8.31 20.82
C GLN A 76 -4.86 -8.71 19.93
N SER A 77 -5.88 -7.87 19.83
CA SER A 77 -7.06 -8.13 19.02
C SER A 77 -6.90 -7.79 17.54
N ARG A 78 -6.01 -6.86 17.18
CA ARG A 78 -5.90 -6.28 15.83
C ARG A 78 -4.58 -6.52 15.11
N VAL A 79 -3.50 -6.73 15.85
CA VAL A 79 -2.17 -6.94 15.26
C VAL A 79 -1.81 -8.42 15.30
N VAL A 80 -1.34 -8.94 14.18
CA VAL A 80 -0.88 -10.33 14.01
C VAL A 80 0.55 -10.29 13.47
N ILE A 81 1.42 -11.12 14.03
CA ILE A 81 2.75 -11.35 13.46
C ILE A 81 2.63 -12.47 12.44
N GLY A 82 3.11 -12.24 11.24
CA GLY A 82 3.12 -13.21 10.15
C GLY A 82 4.15 -14.31 10.35
N ASP A 83 4.05 -15.34 9.53
CA ASP A 83 4.93 -16.52 9.58
C ASP A 83 6.16 -16.34 8.67
N LYS A 84 6.05 -15.51 7.62
CA LYS A 84 7.10 -15.30 6.63
C LYS A 84 7.88 -14.01 6.89
N THR A 85 9.21 -14.08 6.78
CA THR A 85 10.07 -12.89 6.69
C THR A 85 10.40 -12.64 5.23
N PRO A 86 10.05 -11.46 4.67
CA PRO A 86 10.34 -11.11 3.29
C PRO A 86 11.84 -11.09 3.04
N ARG A 87 12.29 -11.70 1.92
CA ARG A 87 13.72 -11.82 1.58
C ARG A 87 13.93 -12.03 0.10
N MET A 88 15.07 -11.59 -0.38
CA MET A 88 15.51 -11.89 -1.75
C MET A 88 15.83 -13.40 -1.94
N PRO A 89 15.72 -13.95 -3.16
CA PRO A 89 15.14 -13.34 -4.36
C PRO A 89 13.61 -13.51 -4.45
N TYR A 90 12.99 -12.79 -5.39
CA TYR A 90 11.60 -13.03 -5.80
C TYR A 90 11.36 -14.54 -6.05
N PRO A 91 10.23 -15.10 -5.58
CA PRO A 91 9.04 -14.42 -5.05
C PRO A 91 8.98 -14.35 -3.51
N ASN A 92 10.08 -14.54 -2.79
CA ASN A 92 10.08 -14.59 -1.32
C ASN A 92 10.02 -13.19 -0.69
N ASP A 93 10.18 -12.15 -1.48
CA ASP A 93 10.15 -10.74 -1.06
C ASP A 93 8.74 -10.14 -0.98
N VAL A 94 7.72 -10.80 -1.56
CA VAL A 94 6.37 -10.23 -1.73
C VAL A 94 5.22 -10.90 -0.97
N PRO A 95 5.42 -11.67 0.12
CA PRO A 95 4.32 -12.38 0.76
C PRO A 95 3.23 -11.46 1.33
N TYR A 96 3.55 -10.22 1.67
CA TYR A 96 2.62 -9.22 2.21
C TYR A 96 2.07 -8.26 1.13
N ASN A 97 2.62 -8.27 -0.08
CA ASN A 97 2.23 -7.34 -1.15
C ASN A 97 0.85 -7.65 -1.75
N VAL A 98 -0.12 -7.90 -0.89
CA VAL A 98 -1.47 -8.30 -1.22
C VAL A 98 -2.34 -7.06 -1.42
N LEU A 99 -3.00 -6.95 -2.56
CA LEU A 99 -4.00 -5.92 -2.79
C LEU A 99 -5.29 -6.31 -2.07
N ALA A 100 -5.59 -5.59 -0.99
CA ALA A 100 -6.87 -5.69 -0.29
C ALA A 100 -7.83 -4.63 -0.83
N LEU A 101 -8.94 -5.08 -1.39
CA LEU A 101 -10.07 -4.25 -1.80
C LEU A 101 -11.29 -4.59 -0.92
N LYS A 102 -12.36 -3.82 -1.02
CA LYS A 102 -13.53 -4.04 -0.15
C LYS A 102 -14.08 -5.46 -0.23
N GLN A 103 -14.14 -6.04 -1.42
CA GLN A 103 -14.78 -7.34 -1.66
C GLN A 103 -13.79 -8.48 -1.95
N HIS A 104 -12.55 -8.20 -2.27
CA HIS A 104 -11.59 -9.20 -2.71
C HIS A 104 -10.19 -8.96 -2.18
N LEU A 105 -9.46 -10.04 -1.98
CA LEU A 105 -7.99 -10.05 -1.96
C LEU A 105 -7.46 -10.48 -3.33
N ILE A 106 -6.48 -9.78 -3.86
CA ILE A 106 -5.84 -10.12 -5.13
C ILE A 106 -4.36 -10.34 -4.88
N HIS A 107 -3.88 -11.54 -5.16
CA HIS A 107 -2.46 -11.88 -5.02
C HIS A 107 -2.12 -13.21 -5.71
N LYS A 108 -0.85 -13.50 -5.85
CA LYS A 108 -0.34 -14.81 -6.24
C LYS A 108 -0.43 -15.75 -5.02
N LEU A 109 -1.48 -16.57 -4.98
CA LEU A 109 -1.90 -17.30 -3.79
C LEU A 109 -0.81 -18.17 -3.15
N GLU A 110 0.02 -18.83 -3.97
CA GLU A 110 1.07 -19.76 -3.50
C GLU A 110 2.17 -19.09 -2.65
N ILE A 111 2.35 -17.78 -2.82
CA ILE A 111 3.38 -17.01 -2.09
C ILE A 111 2.81 -16.16 -0.96
N THR A 112 1.49 -16.01 -0.89
CA THR A 112 0.81 -15.19 0.13
C THR A 112 1.19 -15.61 1.56
N GLU A 113 1.31 -14.62 2.43
CA GLU A 113 1.50 -14.84 3.88
C GLU A 113 0.30 -15.62 4.47
N PRO A 114 0.52 -16.78 5.16
CA PRO A 114 -0.56 -17.61 5.66
C PRO A 114 -1.50 -16.89 6.64
N GLN A 115 -0.97 -15.99 7.48
CA GLN A 115 -1.78 -15.25 8.44
C GLN A 115 -2.75 -14.27 7.75
N ILE A 116 -2.44 -13.78 6.55
CA ILE A 116 -3.38 -12.98 5.74
C ILE A 116 -4.58 -13.85 5.36
N LEU A 117 -4.33 -15.05 4.82
CA LEU A 117 -5.38 -15.97 4.39
C LEU A 117 -6.24 -16.47 5.57
N LYS A 118 -5.64 -16.60 6.76
CA LYS A 118 -6.32 -17.03 7.98
C LYS A 118 -7.25 -15.97 8.57
N HIS A 119 -6.86 -14.72 8.49
CA HIS A 119 -7.55 -13.61 9.18
C HIS A 119 -8.38 -12.72 8.25
N CYS A 120 -8.25 -12.87 6.94
CA CYS A 120 -9.07 -12.15 5.98
C CYS A 120 -10.09 -13.10 5.34
N HIS A 121 -11.38 -12.78 5.46
CA HIS A 121 -12.47 -13.64 5.01
C HIS A 121 -13.01 -13.29 3.63
N LYS A 122 -12.33 -12.39 2.90
CA LYS A 122 -12.69 -12.01 1.53
C LYS A 122 -12.28 -13.09 0.52
N PRO A 123 -13.05 -13.26 -0.57
CA PRO A 123 -12.62 -14.11 -1.69
C PRO A 123 -11.23 -13.72 -2.19
N VAL A 124 -10.34 -14.71 -2.37
CA VAL A 124 -9.00 -14.51 -2.89
C VAL A 124 -9.00 -14.77 -4.39
N ILE A 125 -8.61 -13.78 -5.16
CA ILE A 125 -8.43 -13.88 -6.61
C ILE A 125 -6.95 -14.16 -6.89
N ASN A 126 -6.69 -15.37 -7.39
CA ASN A 126 -5.32 -15.79 -7.72
C ASN A 126 -4.86 -15.18 -9.05
N VAL A 127 -3.75 -14.47 -9.03
CA VAL A 127 -3.12 -13.85 -10.21
C VAL A 127 -1.66 -14.28 -10.34
N ARG A 128 -1.05 -14.00 -11.49
CA ARG A 128 0.38 -14.33 -11.70
C ARG A 128 1.33 -13.30 -11.07
N GLN A 129 0.86 -12.08 -10.86
CA GLN A 129 1.63 -10.97 -10.31
C GLN A 129 1.77 -11.13 -8.80
N GLY A 130 3.01 -10.99 -8.28
CA GLY A 130 3.29 -10.98 -6.84
C GLY A 130 3.28 -9.56 -6.23
N TYR A 131 3.62 -8.53 -7.01
CA TYR A 131 3.58 -7.13 -6.57
C TYR A 131 2.20 -6.51 -6.82
N THR A 132 1.13 -7.08 -6.25
CA THR A 132 -0.23 -6.65 -6.58
C THR A 132 -0.60 -5.32 -5.92
N ARG A 133 -0.16 -5.08 -4.67
CA ARG A 133 -0.42 -3.81 -3.99
C ARG A 133 0.40 -2.67 -4.60
N CYS A 134 1.67 -2.89 -4.90
CA CYS A 134 2.51 -1.90 -5.59
C CYS A 134 1.99 -1.58 -7.00
N SER A 135 1.38 -2.53 -7.71
CA SER A 135 0.89 -2.31 -9.07
C SER A 135 -0.44 -1.57 -9.13
N VAL A 136 -1.23 -1.60 -8.06
CA VAL A 136 -2.60 -1.06 -8.05
C VAL A 136 -2.78 -0.06 -6.90
N LEU A 137 -3.21 1.15 -7.24
CA LEU A 137 -3.62 2.17 -6.28
C LEU A 137 -5.14 2.12 -6.09
N PRO A 138 -5.64 1.70 -4.92
CA PRO A 138 -7.05 1.89 -4.58
C PRO A 138 -7.38 3.39 -4.50
N VAL A 139 -8.46 3.83 -5.15
CA VAL A 139 -8.98 5.20 -5.07
C VAL A 139 -10.21 5.25 -4.17
N GLY A 140 -11.01 4.22 -4.22
CA GLY A 140 -12.21 4.06 -3.40
C GLY A 140 -12.57 2.59 -3.25
N GLU A 141 -13.77 2.32 -2.74
CA GLU A 141 -14.23 0.94 -2.49
C GLU A 141 -14.28 0.08 -3.75
N GLN A 142 -14.64 0.69 -4.89
CA GLN A 142 -14.81 0.01 -6.18
C GLN A 142 -14.03 0.67 -7.31
N ALA A 143 -13.03 1.50 -7.00
CA ALA A 143 -12.25 2.24 -7.99
C ALA A 143 -10.75 2.08 -7.76
N VAL A 144 -10.02 1.81 -8.84
CA VAL A 144 -8.57 1.58 -8.79
C VAL A 144 -7.87 2.21 -9.99
N ILE A 145 -6.59 2.55 -9.82
CA ILE A 145 -5.70 2.99 -10.91
C ILE A 145 -4.54 2.02 -10.98
N THR A 146 -4.16 1.61 -12.18
CA THR A 146 -3.01 0.71 -12.39
C THR A 146 -2.32 0.97 -13.72
N ASP A 147 -1.02 0.70 -13.78
CA ASP A 147 -0.22 0.64 -15.01
C ASP A 147 0.00 -0.82 -15.50
N ASP A 148 -0.58 -1.81 -14.79
CA ASP A 148 -0.59 -3.22 -15.20
C ASP A 148 -1.91 -3.56 -15.91
N ALA A 149 -1.87 -3.70 -17.23
CA ALA A 149 -3.06 -3.99 -18.03
C ALA A 149 -3.72 -5.33 -17.65
N SER A 150 -2.92 -6.35 -17.32
CA SER A 150 -3.45 -7.69 -16.97
C SER A 150 -4.20 -7.67 -15.65
N LEU A 151 -3.66 -6.99 -14.63
CA LEU A 151 -4.37 -6.76 -13.37
C LEU A 151 -5.61 -5.88 -13.60
N GLY A 152 -5.47 -4.84 -14.44
CA GLY A 152 -6.58 -3.96 -14.78
C GLY A 152 -7.76 -4.71 -15.40
N ASP A 153 -7.50 -5.60 -16.36
CA ASP A 153 -8.54 -6.41 -16.98
C ASP A 153 -9.17 -7.40 -16.00
N THR A 154 -8.36 -8.03 -15.14
CA THR A 154 -8.87 -8.90 -14.07
C THR A 154 -9.82 -8.12 -13.16
N LEU A 155 -9.42 -6.92 -12.70
CA LEU A 155 -10.23 -6.10 -11.82
C LEU A 155 -11.53 -5.61 -12.48
N ARG A 156 -11.51 -5.31 -13.80
CA ARG A 156 -12.73 -4.99 -14.56
C ARG A 156 -13.72 -6.16 -14.57
N THR A 157 -13.25 -7.39 -14.76
CA THR A 157 -14.14 -8.58 -14.74
C THR A 157 -14.77 -8.81 -13.37
N LEU A 158 -14.17 -8.30 -12.30
CA LEU A 158 -14.69 -8.33 -10.94
C LEU A 158 -15.63 -7.15 -10.63
N GLY A 159 -15.89 -6.25 -11.62
CA GLY A 159 -16.82 -5.13 -11.49
C GLY A 159 -16.21 -3.85 -10.92
N TYR A 160 -14.88 -3.75 -10.80
CA TYR A 160 -14.24 -2.50 -10.40
C TYR A 160 -14.19 -1.48 -11.54
N ASP A 161 -14.32 -0.20 -11.20
CA ASP A 161 -14.00 0.91 -12.10
C ASP A 161 -12.48 1.07 -12.15
N VAL A 162 -11.89 0.81 -13.32
CA VAL A 162 -10.44 0.72 -13.49
C VAL A 162 -9.93 1.74 -14.48
N LEU A 163 -9.07 2.64 -14.04
CA LEU A 163 -8.27 3.49 -14.89
C LEU A 163 -6.92 2.81 -15.18
N ILE A 164 -6.69 2.39 -16.42
CA ILE A 164 -5.37 1.94 -16.90
C ILE A 164 -4.62 3.16 -17.46
N ILE A 165 -3.38 3.33 -16.98
CA ILE A 165 -2.50 4.45 -17.29
C ILE A 165 -1.20 4.00 -17.96
N CYS A 166 -0.44 4.94 -18.50
CA CYS A 166 0.87 4.70 -19.11
C CYS A 166 1.85 4.20 -18.06
N LYS A 167 2.57 3.12 -18.39
CA LYS A 167 3.60 2.52 -17.56
C LYS A 167 4.93 3.26 -17.68
N GLY A 168 5.77 3.19 -16.62
CA GLY A 168 7.16 3.66 -16.68
C GLY A 168 7.36 5.10 -16.20
N HIS A 169 6.36 5.73 -15.59
CA HIS A 169 6.40 7.13 -15.15
C HIS A 169 6.45 7.29 -13.63
N VAL A 170 6.79 6.23 -12.91
CA VAL A 170 7.10 6.24 -11.47
C VAL A 170 8.57 5.90 -11.30
N GLN A 171 9.29 6.68 -10.51
CA GLN A 171 10.71 6.44 -10.25
C GLN A 171 10.91 5.38 -9.17
N LEU A 172 11.93 4.54 -9.34
CA LEU A 172 12.50 3.65 -8.34
C LEU A 172 14.01 3.56 -8.58
N ALA A 173 14.80 3.97 -7.58
CA ALA A 173 16.26 4.03 -7.70
C ALA A 173 16.85 2.66 -8.07
N GLY A 174 17.71 2.63 -9.09
CA GLY A 174 18.34 1.39 -9.56
C GLY A 174 17.46 0.47 -10.42
N PHE A 175 16.24 0.90 -10.75
CA PHE A 175 15.32 0.20 -11.66
C PHE A 175 14.89 1.10 -12.80
N PRO A 176 14.46 0.54 -13.95
CA PRO A 176 13.96 1.34 -15.07
C PRO A 176 12.75 2.19 -14.71
N TYR A 177 11.90 1.71 -13.80
CA TYR A 177 10.72 2.38 -13.25
C TYR A 177 10.23 1.66 -12.00
N GLY A 178 9.48 2.36 -11.16
CA GLY A 178 8.69 1.82 -10.06
C GLY A 178 7.24 1.54 -10.47
N LEU A 179 6.43 1.09 -9.53
CA LEU A 179 5.03 0.69 -9.75
C LEU A 179 4.07 1.79 -9.24
N PHE A 180 2.98 2.02 -9.98
CA PHE A 180 2.09 3.14 -9.69
C PHE A 180 1.43 3.05 -8.30
N GLY A 181 0.92 1.89 -7.92
CA GLY A 181 0.32 1.68 -6.60
C GLY A 181 1.34 1.85 -5.45
N GLY A 182 2.63 1.57 -5.72
CA GLY A 182 3.73 1.77 -4.79
C GLY A 182 4.03 3.23 -4.48
N SER A 183 3.57 4.16 -5.32
CA SER A 183 3.80 5.59 -5.11
C SER A 183 2.77 6.27 -4.21
N GLY A 184 1.78 5.54 -3.65
CA GLY A 184 0.77 6.19 -2.83
C GLY A 184 -0.20 5.29 -2.09
N GLY A 185 -1.27 5.89 -1.59
CA GLY A 185 -2.34 5.20 -0.88
C GLY A 185 -3.60 6.05 -0.76
N SER A 186 -4.69 5.44 -0.25
CA SER A 186 -5.97 6.13 -0.11
C SER A 186 -6.54 5.97 1.31
N ILE A 187 -6.94 7.07 1.93
CA ILE A 187 -7.56 7.10 3.25
C ILE A 187 -8.76 8.05 3.28
N GLY A 188 -9.90 7.56 3.75
CA GLY A 188 -11.12 8.36 3.80
C GLY A 188 -11.40 8.97 2.42
N ASN A 189 -11.48 10.28 2.35
CA ASN A 189 -11.69 11.01 1.10
C ASN A 189 -10.40 11.49 0.42
N LYS A 190 -9.21 11.00 0.83
CA LYS A 190 -7.93 11.46 0.30
C LYS A 190 -7.22 10.35 -0.47
N VAL A 191 -6.59 10.69 -1.60
CA VAL A 191 -5.56 9.91 -2.28
C VAL A 191 -4.24 10.65 -2.08
N VAL A 192 -3.27 9.97 -1.48
CA VAL A 192 -1.96 10.55 -1.14
C VAL A 192 -0.91 9.97 -2.08
N MET A 193 -0.12 10.82 -2.72
CA MET A 193 0.93 10.42 -3.66
C MET A 193 2.29 10.94 -3.19
N ASN A 194 3.31 10.09 -3.24
CA ASN A 194 4.70 10.46 -2.97
C ASN A 194 5.34 11.04 -4.24
N GLY A 195 5.24 12.34 -4.41
CA GLY A 195 5.61 13.09 -5.59
C GLY A 195 4.41 13.77 -6.24
N CYS A 196 4.57 14.21 -7.49
CA CYS A 196 3.60 15.01 -8.21
C CYS A 196 3.20 14.38 -9.55
N LEU A 197 1.90 14.39 -9.85
CA LEU A 197 1.35 13.89 -11.10
C LEU A 197 1.72 14.74 -12.32
N LYS A 198 2.15 16.01 -12.15
CA LYS A 198 2.46 16.89 -13.30
C LYS A 198 3.51 16.32 -14.26
N PHE A 199 4.31 15.37 -13.81
CA PHE A 199 5.32 14.69 -14.62
C PHE A 199 4.80 13.41 -15.30
N HIS A 200 3.55 13.01 -15.02
CA HIS A 200 2.93 11.81 -15.61
C HIS A 200 2.12 12.18 -16.86
N PRO A 201 2.24 11.47 -18.00
CA PRO A 201 1.50 11.80 -19.22
C PRO A 201 -0.02 11.74 -19.04
N ASP A 202 -0.52 10.88 -18.15
CA ASP A 202 -1.94 10.75 -17.83
C ASP A 202 -2.38 11.62 -16.63
N ALA A 203 -1.61 12.62 -16.23
CA ALA A 203 -1.90 13.43 -15.04
C ALA A 203 -3.35 13.90 -14.95
N GLU A 204 -3.89 14.48 -16.02
CA GLU A 204 -5.27 14.98 -16.03
C GLU A 204 -6.31 13.87 -15.97
N ARG A 205 -6.08 12.72 -16.62
CA ARG A 205 -6.95 11.55 -16.53
C ARG A 205 -7.01 10.99 -15.12
N ILE A 206 -5.84 10.92 -14.44
CA ILE A 206 -5.73 10.47 -13.05
C ILE A 206 -6.47 11.42 -12.11
N LYS A 207 -6.25 12.73 -12.22
CA LYS A 207 -6.94 13.74 -11.40
C LYS A 207 -8.46 13.68 -11.57
N GLN A 208 -8.92 13.60 -12.81
CA GLN A 208 -10.36 13.50 -13.11
C GLN A 208 -10.96 12.20 -12.56
N PHE A 209 -10.25 11.09 -12.64
CA PHE A 209 -10.68 9.81 -12.07
C PHE A 209 -10.79 9.88 -10.54
N ILE A 210 -9.79 10.44 -9.87
CA ILE A 210 -9.81 10.67 -8.42
C ILE A 210 -11.00 11.54 -8.01
N LEU A 211 -11.23 12.64 -8.73
CA LEU A 211 -12.35 13.55 -8.49
C LEU A 211 -13.72 12.88 -8.76
N LYS A 212 -13.85 12.10 -9.83
CA LYS A 212 -15.05 11.29 -10.14
C LYS A 212 -15.48 10.41 -8.97
N HIS A 213 -14.53 9.88 -8.22
CA HIS A 213 -14.76 9.06 -7.03
C HIS A 213 -14.82 9.87 -5.73
N HIS A 214 -15.08 11.18 -5.81
CA HIS A 214 -15.24 12.09 -4.66
C HIS A 214 -14.03 12.10 -3.72
N LYS A 215 -12.83 11.91 -4.26
CA LYS A 215 -11.57 11.97 -3.51
C LYS A 215 -10.80 13.25 -3.80
N VAL A 216 -9.99 13.64 -2.81
CA VAL A 216 -9.06 14.77 -2.91
C VAL A 216 -7.64 14.24 -3.08
N LEU A 217 -6.94 14.71 -4.09
CA LEU A 217 -5.53 14.40 -4.31
C LEU A 217 -4.65 15.21 -3.35
N ILE A 218 -3.74 14.53 -2.67
CA ILE A 218 -2.67 15.13 -1.85
C ILE A 218 -1.33 14.68 -2.44
N GLU A 219 -0.56 15.62 -2.93
CA GLU A 219 0.79 15.42 -3.44
C GLU A 219 1.79 15.82 -2.35
N LEU A 220 2.65 14.89 -1.90
CA LEU A 220 3.59 15.12 -0.81
C LEU A 220 4.82 15.95 -1.22
N ASP A 221 5.03 16.11 -2.53
CA ASP A 221 6.14 16.87 -3.09
C ASP A 221 5.74 17.35 -4.48
N ASP A 222 5.65 18.66 -4.67
CA ASP A 222 5.22 19.27 -5.95
C ASP A 222 6.39 19.50 -6.94
N GLN A 223 7.62 19.21 -6.52
CA GLN A 223 8.83 19.39 -7.33
C GLN A 223 9.41 18.08 -7.86
N GLN A 224 8.98 16.94 -7.34
CA GLN A 224 9.48 15.63 -7.72
C GLN A 224 8.44 14.82 -8.50
N PRO A 225 8.84 14.00 -9.49
CA PRO A 225 7.94 13.01 -10.07
C PRO A 225 7.49 12.00 -9.03
N LEU A 226 6.51 11.17 -9.38
CA LEU A 226 6.08 10.07 -8.51
C LEU A 226 7.24 9.12 -8.23
N ILE A 227 7.40 8.75 -6.96
CA ILE A 227 8.45 7.83 -6.48
C ILE A 227 7.76 6.65 -5.80
N ASP A 228 8.11 5.45 -6.22
CA ASP A 228 7.70 4.22 -5.56
C ASP A 228 8.36 4.13 -4.18
N CYS A 229 7.55 4.08 -3.14
CA CYS A 229 7.96 4.01 -1.73
C CYS A 229 7.37 2.78 -1.02
N GLY A 230 6.92 1.79 -1.80
CA GLY A 230 6.27 0.60 -1.29
C GLY A 230 4.91 0.88 -0.69
N SER A 231 4.15 1.75 -1.33
CA SER A 231 2.80 2.15 -0.93
C SER A 231 2.74 2.96 0.38
N ILE A 232 1.62 3.62 0.58
CA ILE A 232 1.20 4.18 1.87
C ILE A 232 -0.01 3.38 2.31
N LEU A 233 0.11 2.65 3.42
CA LEU A 233 -0.95 1.78 3.90
C LEU A 233 -1.72 2.46 5.03
N PHE A 234 -3.03 2.21 5.07
CA PHE A 234 -3.92 2.80 6.05
C PHE A 234 -4.69 1.70 6.77
N TYR A 235 -4.85 1.88 8.06
CA TYR A 235 -5.73 1.07 8.89
C TYR A 235 -6.67 2.01 9.66
N ASP A 236 -7.98 1.82 9.52
CA ASP A 236 -8.98 2.63 10.21
C ASP A 236 -10.05 1.74 10.84
N GLU A 237 -10.32 1.90 12.13
CA GLU A 237 -11.31 1.09 12.88
C GLU A 237 -12.76 1.34 12.49
N GLY A 238 -13.03 2.23 11.56
CA GLY A 238 -14.39 2.65 11.22
C GLY A 238 -14.85 2.30 9.81
N VAL A 239 -14.03 1.63 9.01
CA VAL A 239 -14.32 1.31 7.60
C VAL A 239 -14.35 -0.20 7.42
N SER A 240 -15.37 -0.83 7.98
CA SER A 240 -15.76 -2.21 7.65
C SER A 240 -17.08 -2.22 6.86
#